data_5d7652c74f16399d528a012c248c3d8f
#
_entry.id   5d7652c74f16399d528a012c248c3d8f
#
_cell.length_a   1.000
_cell.length_b   1.000
_cell.length_c   1.000
_cell.angle_alpha   90.00
_cell.angle_beta   90.00
_cell.angle_gamma   90.00
#
_symmetry.space_group_name_H-M   'P 1'
#
loop_
_entity.id
_entity.type
_entity.pdbx_description
1 polymer ?
#
loop_
_entity_poly.entity_id
_entity_poly.type
_entity_poly.pdbx_seq_one_letter_code
_entity_poly.pdbx_strand_id
1 'polypeptide(L)'
;MGLGRFLAMLAALMLAGSALAQTPVPPVAKEYRQQLLVPGSWFHGVHGIAFNKDDQLFVGSVVGQTIYRVQVDSGEVDRVIDPPIGMADDIAFAEDGTMAWTSFLIGKVYIRRGNGNRTIEIATGMSGPNSLAFTKDGRLYVSEVFLGDALYEIDMKNVDKPDFKPFQRAELRKVAEKMGGLNGFEIHRDDGFLYGPLWFKGEVVKINLENGSIETVASGFTTPAAANIDPQNRDNLYVIDAANGQVWSVSLTSKNKKLVASLKPGLDNLAFDSRGRLFVTSMTDNGIYLVDKHTGAWRTIVEGKLAIPGDIAVTVDGTKETLHVADAFSYRTIDGQSGAVTDVLRVHGDTHAYPINISAGPKHILLTSWFSNTVEKVDRKTGKLVATLGDFALPMDAIEAADGAIYVAELGTGNLVKVAPDGKTRSIAAKDLRAAVAMAQGPGNVVYITEIAAGAVIQIDVGTGARKVVADGLARPEGIDVGPDGRIYVAEVGQKRIVAIDPANGTKTVIASNLDIDLPAYPGGPPAMIPTGVAVAKSGTVYVSSDLRNAIYKLTPP
;
A
#
# COMPACT_ATOMS: atom_id res chain seq x y z
N MET A 1 2.18 -8.91 22.43
CA MET A 1 0.73 -8.93 22.75
C MET A 1 -0.02 -8.89 21.44
N GLY A 2 -0.80 -9.92 21.14
CA GLY A 2 -1.22 -10.21 19.77
C GLY A 2 -2.28 -9.27 19.18
N LEU A 3 -2.20 -9.14 17.88
CA LEU A 3 -3.12 -8.43 16.97
C LEU A 3 -4.62 -8.69 17.25
N GLY A 4 -4.96 -9.83 17.84
CA GLY A 4 -6.34 -10.24 18.14
C GLY A 4 -7.07 -9.39 19.20
N ARG A 5 -6.38 -8.61 20.04
CA ARG A 5 -7.00 -7.66 20.97
C ARG A 5 -7.21 -6.29 20.32
N PHE A 6 -6.49 -5.97 19.26
CA PHE A 6 -6.59 -4.71 18.52
C PHE A 6 -7.85 -4.63 17.65
N LEU A 7 -8.23 -5.72 17.01
CA LEU A 7 -9.44 -5.78 16.17
C LEU A 7 -10.74 -5.57 16.97
N ALA A 8 -10.77 -5.95 18.24
CA ALA A 8 -11.95 -5.74 19.10
C ALA A 8 -12.12 -4.27 19.53
N MET A 9 -11.07 -3.48 19.56
CA MET A 9 -11.13 -2.06 19.95
C MET A 9 -11.58 -1.15 18.81
N LEU A 10 -11.24 -1.47 17.55
CA LEU A 10 -11.69 -0.74 16.36
C LEU A 10 -13.19 -0.96 16.07
N ALA A 11 -13.74 -2.13 16.38
CA ALA A 11 -15.16 -2.42 16.18
C ALA A 11 -16.10 -1.57 17.08
N ALA A 12 -15.61 -1.07 18.22
CA ALA A 12 -16.39 -0.24 19.13
C ALA A 12 -16.51 1.24 18.70
N LEU A 13 -15.65 1.71 17.77
CA LEU A 13 -15.68 3.09 17.28
C LEU A 13 -16.66 3.33 16.11
N MET A 14 -17.22 2.28 15.53
CA MET A 14 -18.07 2.37 14.33
C MET A 14 -19.58 2.54 14.60
N LEU A 15 -20.05 2.64 15.85
CA LEU A 15 -21.48 2.62 16.20
C LEU A 15 -22.06 3.96 16.70
N ALA A 16 -21.48 5.09 16.33
CA ALA A 16 -22.09 6.40 16.57
C ALA A 16 -22.50 7.07 15.25
N GLY A 17 -23.49 6.50 14.58
CA GLY A 17 -24.22 7.15 13.50
C GLY A 17 -25.14 8.23 14.04
N SER A 18 -24.62 9.43 14.35
CA SER A 18 -25.44 10.63 14.55
C SER A 18 -25.74 11.22 13.16
N ALA A 19 -27.03 11.44 12.88
CA ALA A 19 -27.49 12.20 11.72
C ALA A 19 -26.77 13.56 11.71
N LEU A 20 -25.85 13.74 10.77
CA LEU A 20 -25.16 15.00 10.55
C LEU A 20 -26.20 16.02 10.05
N ALA A 21 -26.49 17.01 10.87
CA ALA A 21 -27.18 18.22 10.40
C ALA A 21 -26.36 18.76 9.21
N GLN A 22 -27.03 19.06 8.08
CA GLN A 22 -26.39 19.66 6.93
C GLN A 22 -25.74 20.99 7.36
N THR A 23 -24.42 20.99 7.53
CA THR A 23 -23.67 22.22 7.75
C THR A 23 -23.81 23.10 6.51
N PRO A 24 -23.96 24.42 6.68
CA PRO A 24 -24.01 25.35 5.54
C PRO A 24 -22.82 25.12 4.62
N VAL A 25 -23.08 25.05 3.32
CA VAL A 25 -22.01 24.94 2.31
C VAL A 25 -21.11 26.18 2.46
N PRO A 26 -19.81 26.03 2.70
CA PRO A 26 -18.91 27.18 2.81
C PRO A 26 -18.94 28.02 1.54
N PRO A 27 -18.75 29.36 1.63
CA PRO A 27 -18.66 30.20 0.45
C PRO A 27 -17.54 29.70 -0.45
N VAL A 28 -17.82 29.60 -1.75
CA VAL A 28 -16.80 29.30 -2.77
C VAL A 28 -16.03 30.58 -3.03
N ALA A 29 -14.72 30.58 -2.76
CA ALA A 29 -13.83 31.63 -3.24
C ALA A 29 -13.74 31.56 -4.77
N LYS A 30 -13.09 32.56 -5.40
CA LYS A 30 -12.65 32.38 -6.78
C LYS A 30 -11.81 31.11 -6.84
N GLU A 31 -12.30 30.06 -7.51
CA GLU A 31 -11.66 28.73 -7.51
C GLU A 31 -10.21 28.84 -7.98
N TYR A 32 -9.33 28.09 -7.34
CA TYR A 32 -7.95 27.94 -7.78
C TYR A 32 -7.94 27.22 -9.13
N ARG A 33 -7.02 27.61 -10.00
CA ARG A 33 -6.82 26.91 -11.28
C ARG A 33 -6.26 25.52 -11.00
N GLN A 34 -7.01 24.49 -11.40
CA GLN A 34 -6.63 23.08 -11.23
C GLN A 34 -5.85 22.58 -12.43
N GLN A 35 -4.76 21.84 -12.18
CA GLN A 35 -3.93 21.17 -13.17
C GLN A 35 -3.47 19.83 -12.61
N LEU A 36 -3.44 18.76 -13.43
CA LEU A 36 -2.71 17.54 -13.10
C LEU A 36 -1.22 17.78 -13.36
N LEU A 37 -0.42 17.84 -12.30
CA LEU A 37 1.03 17.96 -12.37
C LEU A 37 1.67 16.61 -12.72
N VAL A 38 1.21 15.55 -12.07
CA VAL A 38 1.56 14.16 -12.40
C VAL A 38 0.28 13.45 -12.80
N PRO A 39 0.20 12.91 -14.03
CA PRO A 39 -0.96 12.16 -14.48
C PRO A 39 -1.13 10.87 -13.69
N GLY A 40 -2.37 10.44 -13.52
CA GLY A 40 -2.72 9.24 -12.80
C GLY A 40 -2.42 7.94 -13.54
N SER A 41 -2.60 6.83 -12.81
CA SER A 41 -2.50 5.47 -13.30
C SER A 41 -3.64 4.60 -12.75
N TRP A 42 -3.79 3.38 -13.31
CA TRP A 42 -4.90 2.50 -12.99
C TRP A 42 -4.72 1.73 -11.67
N PHE A 43 -3.51 1.24 -11.42
CA PHE A 43 -3.24 0.35 -10.31
C PHE A 43 -2.84 1.11 -9.05
N HIS A 44 -3.11 0.51 -7.88
CA HIS A 44 -2.65 1.00 -6.58
C HIS A 44 -1.68 -0.03 -5.99
N GLY A 45 -0.48 -0.11 -6.57
CA GLY A 45 0.48 -1.16 -6.30
C GLY A 45 0.03 -2.49 -6.91
N VAL A 46 0.71 -2.91 -7.97
CA VAL A 46 0.44 -4.19 -8.64
C VAL A 46 1.16 -5.30 -7.89
N HIS A 47 0.41 -6.32 -7.49
CA HIS A 47 0.91 -7.52 -6.82
C HIS A 47 0.78 -8.75 -7.72
N GLY A 48 -0.12 -9.66 -7.40
CA GLY A 48 -0.32 -10.92 -8.10
C GLY A 48 -0.65 -10.78 -9.58
N ILE A 49 -0.20 -11.72 -10.38
CA ILE A 49 -0.38 -11.74 -11.81
C ILE A 49 -0.66 -13.19 -12.28
N ALA A 50 -1.67 -13.38 -13.11
CA ALA A 50 -2.00 -14.69 -13.66
C ALA A 50 -2.63 -14.60 -15.04
N PHE A 51 -2.42 -15.63 -15.86
CA PHE A 51 -3.14 -15.84 -17.10
C PHE A 51 -4.23 -16.90 -16.92
N ASN A 52 -5.41 -16.64 -17.47
CA ASN A 52 -6.42 -17.69 -17.62
C ASN A 52 -6.13 -18.56 -18.86
N LYS A 53 -6.95 -19.60 -19.08
CA LYS A 53 -6.82 -20.51 -20.23
C LYS A 53 -6.99 -19.85 -21.60
N ASP A 54 -7.56 -18.65 -21.65
CA ASP A 54 -7.81 -17.89 -22.88
C ASP A 54 -6.70 -16.82 -23.09
N ASP A 55 -5.57 -16.93 -22.41
CA ASP A 55 -4.44 -15.99 -22.40
C ASP A 55 -4.83 -14.54 -22.01
N GLN A 56 -5.87 -14.38 -21.21
CA GLN A 56 -6.22 -13.09 -20.64
C GLN A 56 -5.41 -12.87 -19.37
N LEU A 57 -4.79 -11.71 -19.28
CA LEU A 57 -3.95 -11.31 -18.13
C LEU A 57 -4.80 -10.67 -17.03
N PHE A 58 -4.69 -11.20 -15.81
CA PHE A 58 -5.29 -10.65 -14.61
C PHE A 58 -4.20 -10.21 -13.63
N VAL A 59 -4.46 -9.09 -12.95
CA VAL A 59 -3.54 -8.55 -11.94
C VAL A 59 -4.31 -8.07 -10.72
N GLY A 60 -3.73 -8.33 -9.55
CA GLY A 60 -4.24 -7.92 -8.26
C GLY A 60 -3.63 -6.60 -7.78
N SER A 61 -4.38 -5.87 -6.99
CA SER A 61 -3.92 -4.69 -6.26
C SER A 61 -4.44 -4.76 -4.83
N VAL A 62 -3.55 -5.01 -3.88
CA VAL A 62 -3.92 -5.16 -2.46
C VAL A 62 -4.51 -3.87 -1.92
N VAL A 63 -3.79 -2.76 -2.06
CA VAL A 63 -4.24 -1.45 -1.54
C VAL A 63 -5.40 -0.89 -2.35
N GLY A 64 -5.40 -1.07 -3.67
CA GLY A 64 -6.52 -0.71 -4.54
C GLY A 64 -7.75 -1.61 -4.40
N GLN A 65 -7.64 -2.69 -3.61
CA GLN A 65 -8.74 -3.60 -3.29
C GLN A 65 -9.46 -4.15 -4.54
N THR A 66 -8.72 -4.31 -5.63
CA THR A 66 -9.29 -4.53 -6.97
C THR A 66 -8.50 -5.58 -7.74
N ILE A 67 -9.19 -6.39 -8.55
CA ILE A 67 -8.56 -7.21 -9.59
C ILE A 67 -8.89 -6.60 -10.94
N TYR A 68 -7.88 -6.46 -11.77
CA TYR A 68 -7.96 -5.92 -13.12
C TYR A 68 -7.69 -6.99 -14.17
N ARG A 69 -8.23 -6.79 -15.37
CA ARG A 69 -7.81 -7.47 -16.59
C ARG A 69 -7.03 -6.48 -17.44
N VAL A 70 -5.92 -6.93 -18.01
CA VAL A 70 -5.02 -6.10 -18.81
C VAL A 70 -4.92 -6.66 -20.24
N GLN A 71 -5.11 -5.81 -21.23
CA GLN A 71 -4.86 -6.14 -22.63
C GLN A 71 -3.35 -6.00 -22.89
N VAL A 72 -2.67 -7.13 -23.12
CA VAL A 72 -1.20 -7.18 -23.24
C VAL A 72 -0.67 -6.32 -24.40
N ASP A 73 -1.40 -6.21 -25.48
CA ASP A 73 -0.94 -5.52 -26.69
C ASP A 73 -1.18 -4.00 -26.63
N SER A 74 -2.30 -3.55 -26.04
CA SER A 74 -2.67 -2.12 -25.95
C SER A 74 -2.33 -1.48 -24.62
N GLY A 75 -2.17 -2.28 -23.55
CA GLY A 75 -2.05 -1.78 -22.18
C GLY A 75 -3.37 -1.28 -21.58
N GLU A 76 -4.50 -1.51 -22.24
CA GLU A 76 -5.82 -1.16 -21.69
C GLU A 76 -6.16 -2.00 -20.47
N VAL A 77 -6.80 -1.38 -19.48
CA VAL A 77 -7.10 -1.97 -18.17
C VAL A 77 -8.59 -1.89 -17.88
N ASP A 78 -9.17 -3.04 -17.57
CA ASP A 78 -10.56 -3.17 -17.13
C ASP A 78 -10.62 -3.67 -15.68
N ARG A 79 -11.54 -3.12 -14.88
CA ARG A 79 -11.82 -3.64 -13.54
C ARG A 79 -12.70 -4.89 -13.63
N VAL A 80 -12.32 -5.95 -12.88
CA VAL A 80 -13.02 -7.25 -12.86
C VAL A 80 -13.64 -7.56 -11.51
N ILE A 81 -12.93 -7.26 -10.43
CA ILE A 81 -13.41 -7.38 -9.05
C ILE A 81 -13.28 -6.02 -8.39
N ASP A 82 -14.38 -5.53 -7.85
CA ASP A 82 -14.46 -4.23 -7.16
C ASP A 82 -14.01 -4.31 -5.70
N PRO A 83 -13.61 -3.17 -5.09
CA PRO A 83 -13.41 -3.07 -3.67
C PRO A 83 -14.65 -3.53 -2.87
N PRO A 84 -14.49 -4.07 -1.63
CA PRO A 84 -13.21 -4.28 -0.93
C PRO A 84 -12.62 -5.68 -1.13
N ILE A 85 -13.24 -6.56 -1.91
CA ILE A 85 -12.91 -7.98 -1.95
C ILE A 85 -11.78 -8.34 -2.92
N GLY A 86 -11.40 -7.42 -3.80
CA GLY A 86 -10.36 -7.63 -4.81
C GLY A 86 -8.92 -7.36 -4.34
N MET A 87 -8.64 -7.45 -3.04
CA MET A 87 -7.30 -7.21 -2.44
C MET A 87 -6.27 -8.30 -2.78
N ALA A 88 -6.24 -8.71 -4.04
CA ALA A 88 -5.44 -9.86 -4.43
C ALA A 88 -3.93 -9.57 -4.30
N ASP A 89 -3.29 -10.28 -3.38
CA ASP A 89 -1.84 -10.43 -3.35
C ASP A 89 -1.43 -11.45 -4.43
N ASP A 90 -2.24 -12.50 -4.61
CA ASP A 90 -2.05 -13.46 -5.69
C ASP A 90 -3.38 -13.95 -6.30
N ILE A 91 -3.32 -14.46 -7.54
CA ILE A 91 -4.44 -14.96 -8.33
C ILE A 91 -4.03 -16.28 -8.99
N ALA A 92 -4.90 -17.27 -8.94
CA ALA A 92 -4.69 -18.55 -9.65
C ALA A 92 -5.93 -18.99 -10.41
N PHE A 93 -5.72 -19.73 -11.49
CA PHE A 93 -6.77 -20.35 -12.29
C PHE A 93 -6.68 -21.87 -12.27
N ALA A 94 -7.80 -22.52 -11.99
CA ALA A 94 -7.95 -23.96 -12.18
C ALA A 94 -8.21 -24.30 -13.66
N GLU A 95 -8.06 -25.58 -14.04
CA GLU A 95 -8.28 -26.03 -15.41
C GLU A 95 -9.74 -25.85 -15.88
N ASP A 96 -10.71 -25.88 -14.97
CA ASP A 96 -12.12 -25.61 -15.26
C ASP A 96 -12.43 -24.11 -15.46
N GLY A 97 -11.43 -23.24 -15.34
CA GLY A 97 -11.53 -21.80 -15.43
C GLY A 97 -11.95 -21.10 -14.13
N THR A 98 -12.04 -21.83 -13.01
CA THR A 98 -12.26 -21.21 -11.71
C THR A 98 -11.09 -20.30 -11.35
N MET A 99 -11.37 -19.02 -11.09
CA MET A 99 -10.44 -18.04 -10.56
C MET A 99 -10.49 -18.08 -9.04
N ALA A 100 -9.33 -18.17 -8.38
CA ALA A 100 -9.18 -17.98 -6.94
C ALA A 100 -8.24 -16.80 -6.68
N TRP A 101 -8.45 -16.10 -5.56
CA TRP A 101 -7.56 -15.03 -5.13
C TRP A 101 -7.53 -14.90 -3.61
N THR A 102 -6.40 -14.44 -3.11
CA THR A 102 -6.22 -14.05 -1.72
C THR A 102 -6.71 -12.63 -1.51
N SER A 103 -7.30 -12.34 -0.35
CA SER A 103 -7.64 -10.99 0.07
C SER A 103 -6.84 -10.67 1.33
N PHE A 104 -5.62 -10.20 1.12
CA PHE A 104 -4.52 -10.17 2.09
C PHE A 104 -4.87 -9.46 3.40
N LEU A 105 -5.29 -8.19 3.32
CA LEU A 105 -5.51 -7.36 4.51
C LEU A 105 -6.73 -7.76 5.35
N ILE A 106 -7.73 -8.41 4.73
CA ILE A 106 -8.94 -8.86 5.44
C ILE A 106 -8.92 -10.36 5.78
N GLY A 107 -7.83 -11.06 5.46
CA GLY A 107 -7.60 -12.45 5.85
C GLY A 107 -8.57 -13.45 5.23
N LYS A 108 -8.90 -13.28 3.94
CA LYS A 108 -9.90 -14.09 3.24
C LYS A 108 -9.38 -14.68 1.93
N VAL A 109 -10.03 -15.76 1.48
CA VAL A 109 -9.83 -16.33 0.15
C VAL A 109 -11.17 -16.44 -0.56
N TYR A 110 -11.19 -16.04 -1.81
CA TYR A 110 -12.38 -16.05 -2.66
C TYR A 110 -12.17 -16.87 -3.91
N ILE A 111 -13.29 -17.34 -4.49
CA ILE A 111 -13.33 -17.91 -5.84
C ILE A 111 -14.44 -17.29 -6.68
N ARG A 112 -14.26 -17.39 -8.00
CA ARG A 112 -15.30 -17.17 -9.01
C ARG A 112 -15.21 -18.29 -10.04
N ARG A 113 -16.30 -19.02 -10.27
CA ARG A 113 -16.35 -20.08 -11.29
C ARG A 113 -16.28 -19.48 -12.68
N GLY A 114 -15.60 -20.17 -13.62
CA GLY A 114 -15.27 -19.65 -14.95
C GLY A 114 -16.44 -19.14 -15.79
N ASN A 115 -17.65 -19.65 -15.56
CA ASN A 115 -18.85 -19.25 -16.31
C ASN A 115 -19.84 -18.42 -15.49
N GLY A 116 -19.44 -17.93 -14.29
CA GLY A 116 -20.33 -17.23 -13.38
C GLY A 116 -19.78 -15.90 -12.87
N ASN A 117 -20.71 -15.01 -12.52
CA ASN A 117 -20.36 -13.75 -11.84
C ASN A 117 -20.42 -13.83 -10.32
N ARG A 118 -20.81 -15.01 -9.76
CA ARG A 118 -20.92 -15.19 -8.31
C ARG A 118 -19.53 -15.35 -7.70
N THR A 119 -19.19 -14.43 -6.81
CA THR A 119 -18.02 -14.55 -5.93
C THR A 119 -18.41 -15.34 -4.68
N ILE A 120 -17.61 -16.30 -4.29
CA ILE A 120 -17.80 -17.14 -3.11
C ILE A 120 -16.59 -16.94 -2.19
N GLU A 121 -16.82 -16.54 -0.94
CA GLU A 121 -15.81 -16.58 0.11
C GLU A 121 -15.64 -18.05 0.53
N ILE A 122 -14.42 -18.58 0.47
CA ILE A 122 -14.15 -19.99 0.77
C ILE A 122 -13.34 -20.18 2.05
N ALA A 123 -12.56 -19.20 2.46
CA ALA A 123 -11.84 -19.22 3.73
C ALA A 123 -11.79 -17.82 4.35
N THR A 124 -11.72 -17.78 5.70
CA THR A 124 -11.70 -16.55 6.50
C THR A 124 -10.86 -16.71 7.77
N GLY A 125 -10.49 -15.57 8.38
CA GLY A 125 -9.67 -15.53 9.59
C GLY A 125 -8.22 -15.94 9.38
N MET A 126 -7.74 -15.88 8.14
CA MET A 126 -6.35 -16.15 7.80
C MET A 126 -5.44 -14.97 8.18
N SER A 127 -4.18 -15.26 8.46
CA SER A 127 -3.17 -14.27 8.87
C SER A 127 -2.32 -13.86 7.67
N GLY A 128 -2.82 -12.93 6.86
CA GLY A 128 -2.14 -12.48 5.64
C GLY A 128 -2.02 -13.59 4.59
N PRO A 129 -3.16 -14.09 4.03
CA PRO A 129 -3.13 -15.03 2.93
C PRO A 129 -2.47 -14.35 1.73
N ASN A 130 -1.36 -14.93 1.27
CA ASN A 130 -0.50 -14.29 0.29
C ASN A 130 -0.62 -15.00 -1.05
N SER A 131 0.07 -16.11 -1.25
CA SER A 131 0.05 -16.81 -2.52
C SER A 131 -0.87 -18.02 -2.53
N LEU A 132 -1.33 -18.43 -3.73
CA LEU A 132 -2.19 -19.58 -3.89
C LEU A 132 -1.99 -20.27 -5.25
N ALA A 133 -2.21 -21.59 -5.29
CA ALA A 133 -2.15 -22.36 -6.53
C ALA A 133 -3.08 -23.57 -6.49
N PHE A 134 -3.58 -23.95 -7.66
CA PHE A 134 -4.34 -25.17 -7.87
C PHE A 134 -3.43 -26.34 -8.29
N THR A 135 -3.70 -27.51 -7.76
CA THR A 135 -3.21 -28.76 -8.35
C THR A 135 -4.01 -29.09 -9.62
N LYS A 136 -3.49 -30.01 -10.44
CA LYS A 136 -4.18 -30.49 -11.64
C LYS A 136 -5.54 -31.13 -11.35
N ASP A 137 -5.69 -31.77 -10.18
CA ASP A 137 -6.95 -32.38 -9.72
C ASP A 137 -7.88 -31.39 -9.00
N GLY A 138 -7.54 -30.08 -8.99
CA GLY A 138 -8.40 -28.99 -8.51
C GLY A 138 -8.35 -28.74 -7.00
N ARG A 139 -7.37 -29.28 -6.27
CA ARG A 139 -7.10 -28.91 -4.87
C ARG A 139 -6.47 -27.52 -4.84
N LEU A 140 -6.85 -26.70 -3.87
CA LEU A 140 -6.34 -25.34 -3.71
C LEU A 140 -5.42 -25.26 -2.47
N TYR A 141 -4.23 -24.70 -2.67
CA TYR A 141 -3.28 -24.44 -1.59
C TYR A 141 -3.08 -22.93 -1.44
N VAL A 142 -2.94 -22.47 -0.20
CA VAL A 142 -2.74 -21.05 0.13
C VAL A 142 -1.69 -20.90 1.22
N SER A 143 -0.75 -19.95 1.04
CA SER A 143 0.24 -19.59 2.05
C SER A 143 -0.19 -18.38 2.87
N GLU A 144 0.32 -18.30 4.09
CA GLU A 144 0.33 -17.10 4.92
C GLU A 144 1.76 -16.57 5.02
N VAL A 145 1.96 -15.28 4.76
CA VAL A 145 3.26 -14.58 4.86
C VAL A 145 3.08 -13.26 5.62
N PHE A 146 4.13 -12.74 6.21
CA PHE A 146 4.22 -11.49 6.96
C PHE A 146 3.41 -11.45 8.26
N LEU A 147 2.13 -11.83 8.24
CA LEU A 147 1.26 -11.88 9.41
C LEU A 147 1.08 -13.31 9.94
N GLY A 148 1.50 -14.29 9.16
CA GLY A 148 1.55 -15.71 9.46
C GLY A 148 2.77 -16.35 8.78
N ASP A 149 2.97 -17.66 8.95
CA ASP A 149 3.99 -18.45 8.24
C ASP A 149 3.55 -19.92 8.19
N ALA A 150 2.61 -20.21 7.29
CA ALA A 150 2.08 -21.55 7.11
C ALA A 150 1.55 -21.77 5.69
N LEU A 151 1.43 -23.02 5.28
CA LEU A 151 0.78 -23.48 4.06
C LEU A 151 -0.45 -24.32 4.42
N TYR A 152 -1.57 -24.02 3.80
CA TYR A 152 -2.86 -24.70 4.00
C TYR A 152 -3.41 -25.25 2.70
N GLU A 153 -4.17 -26.34 2.81
CA GLU A 153 -5.06 -26.84 1.77
C GLU A 153 -6.50 -26.44 2.11
N ILE A 154 -7.22 -25.93 1.10
CA ILE A 154 -8.65 -25.61 1.17
C ILE A 154 -9.42 -26.70 0.42
N ASP A 155 -10.35 -27.38 1.10
CA ASP A 155 -11.23 -28.37 0.46
C ASP A 155 -12.23 -27.71 -0.46
N MET A 156 -12.06 -27.90 -1.76
CA MET A 156 -12.90 -27.33 -2.81
C MET A 156 -14.23 -28.07 -3.02
N LYS A 157 -14.42 -29.22 -2.33
CA LYS A 157 -15.67 -29.96 -2.38
C LYS A 157 -16.76 -29.17 -1.68
N ASN A 158 -17.94 -29.13 -2.26
CA ASN A 158 -19.14 -28.51 -1.66
C ASN A 158 -19.14 -26.97 -1.52
N VAL A 159 -18.12 -26.24 -1.97
CA VAL A 159 -18.08 -24.76 -1.88
C VAL A 159 -19.22 -24.09 -2.67
N ASP A 160 -19.81 -24.77 -3.62
CA ASP A 160 -20.93 -24.27 -4.44
C ASP A 160 -22.31 -24.51 -3.82
N LYS A 161 -22.40 -25.27 -2.71
CA LYS A 161 -23.68 -25.56 -2.06
C LYS A 161 -24.30 -24.29 -1.48
N PRO A 162 -25.64 -24.13 -1.50
CA PRO A 162 -26.30 -22.94 -0.98
C PRO A 162 -26.09 -22.70 0.53
N ASP A 163 -25.84 -23.77 1.29
CA ASP A 163 -25.60 -23.74 2.73
C ASP A 163 -24.12 -23.76 3.11
N PHE A 164 -23.23 -23.67 2.12
CA PHE A 164 -21.78 -23.62 2.36
C PHE A 164 -21.43 -22.39 3.23
N LYS A 165 -20.58 -22.61 4.23
CA LYS A 165 -19.97 -21.56 5.05
C LYS A 165 -18.48 -21.55 4.83
N PRO A 166 -17.85 -20.35 4.74
CA PRO A 166 -16.40 -20.24 4.60
C PRO A 166 -15.67 -20.99 5.73
N PHE A 167 -14.64 -21.73 5.39
CA PHE A 167 -13.78 -22.37 6.38
C PHE A 167 -13.11 -21.34 7.26
N GLN A 168 -13.13 -21.56 8.57
CA GLN A 168 -12.24 -20.84 9.47
C GLN A 168 -10.81 -21.36 9.30
N ARG A 169 -9.82 -20.51 9.47
CA ARG A 169 -8.39 -20.91 9.39
C ARG A 169 -8.07 -22.19 10.16
N ALA A 170 -8.66 -22.36 11.35
CA ALA A 170 -8.44 -23.52 12.20
C ALA A 170 -9.01 -24.84 11.64
N GLU A 171 -9.93 -24.77 10.67
CA GLU A 171 -10.57 -25.92 10.01
C GLU A 171 -9.78 -26.37 8.78
N LEU A 172 -8.84 -25.56 8.29
CA LEU A 172 -8.03 -25.88 7.12
C LEU A 172 -6.96 -26.94 7.45
N ARG A 173 -6.68 -27.84 6.51
CA ARG A 173 -5.56 -28.76 6.62
C ARG A 173 -4.23 -28.01 6.51
N LYS A 174 -3.51 -27.91 7.62
CA LYS A 174 -2.15 -27.35 7.61
C LYS A 174 -1.18 -28.37 7.01
N VAL A 175 -0.44 -27.95 5.97
CA VAL A 175 0.56 -28.75 5.27
C VAL A 175 1.94 -28.55 5.89
N ALA A 176 2.33 -27.29 6.09
CA ALA A 176 3.62 -26.90 6.67
C ALA A 176 3.50 -25.58 7.43
N GLU A 177 4.42 -25.31 8.34
CA GLU A 177 4.49 -24.05 9.09
C GLU A 177 5.93 -23.67 9.45
N LYS A 178 6.16 -22.40 9.85
CA LYS A 178 7.48 -21.87 10.25
C LYS A 178 8.54 -22.09 9.17
N MET A 179 8.13 -21.90 7.93
CA MET A 179 8.97 -22.15 6.75
C MET A 179 9.97 -21.01 6.51
N GLY A 180 9.62 -19.79 6.90
CA GLY A 180 10.39 -18.59 6.61
C GLY A 180 9.77 -17.74 5.49
N GLY A 181 8.43 -17.73 5.42
CA GLY A 181 7.65 -16.88 4.51
C GLY A 181 7.58 -17.44 3.10
N LEU A 182 6.78 -18.48 2.88
CA LEU A 182 6.50 -19.04 1.54
C LEU A 182 5.65 -18.04 0.74
N ASN A 183 6.28 -17.33 -0.18
CA ASN A 183 5.65 -16.34 -1.04
C ASN A 183 5.38 -16.92 -2.44
N GLY A 184 5.06 -16.13 -3.44
CA GLY A 184 4.65 -16.47 -4.80
C GLY A 184 5.11 -17.85 -5.30
N PHE A 185 4.23 -18.85 -5.28
CA PHE A 185 4.58 -20.23 -5.61
C PHE A 185 3.73 -20.83 -6.72
N GLU A 186 4.25 -21.89 -7.32
CA GLU A 186 3.50 -22.71 -8.29
C GLU A 186 3.58 -24.20 -7.92
N ILE A 187 2.56 -24.96 -8.31
CA ILE A 187 2.53 -26.41 -8.20
C ILE A 187 2.89 -27.04 -9.56
N HIS A 188 3.98 -27.81 -9.58
CA HIS A 188 4.48 -28.42 -10.78
C HIS A 188 3.54 -29.52 -11.28
N ARG A 189 3.11 -29.44 -12.54
CA ARG A 189 2.05 -30.28 -13.10
C ARG A 189 2.41 -31.75 -13.26
N ASP A 190 3.70 -32.08 -13.38
CA ASP A 190 4.16 -33.46 -13.66
C ASP A 190 4.51 -34.22 -12.38
N ASP A 191 5.15 -33.57 -11.40
CA ASP A 191 5.57 -34.21 -10.16
C ASP A 191 4.66 -33.92 -8.96
N GLY A 192 3.75 -32.95 -9.08
CA GLY A 192 2.78 -32.57 -8.05
C GLY A 192 3.36 -31.89 -6.82
N PHE A 193 4.65 -31.52 -6.83
CA PHE A 193 5.24 -30.74 -5.75
C PHE A 193 4.99 -29.24 -5.93
N LEU A 194 4.95 -28.53 -4.81
CA LEU A 194 4.97 -27.07 -4.78
C LEU A 194 6.43 -26.59 -4.87
N TYR A 195 6.68 -25.59 -5.71
CA TYR A 195 7.94 -24.85 -5.81
C TYR A 195 7.69 -23.38 -5.50
N GLY A 196 8.41 -22.83 -4.53
CA GLY A 196 8.23 -21.44 -4.13
C GLY A 196 9.40 -20.89 -3.33
N PRO A 197 9.50 -19.56 -3.26
CA PRO A 197 10.55 -18.88 -2.51
C PRO A 197 10.20 -18.76 -1.02
N LEU A 198 11.22 -18.78 -0.18
CA LEU A 198 11.14 -18.42 1.23
C LEU A 198 11.71 -17.00 1.40
N TRP A 199 10.82 -16.04 1.51
CA TRP A 199 11.13 -14.61 1.55
C TRP A 199 12.21 -14.23 2.55
N PHE A 200 12.11 -14.73 3.79
CA PHE A 200 13.03 -14.39 4.88
C PHE A 200 14.31 -15.22 4.91
N LYS A 201 14.43 -16.26 4.06
CA LYS A 201 15.61 -17.14 4.02
C LYS A 201 16.48 -16.96 2.79
N GLY A 202 15.98 -16.27 1.76
CA GLY A 202 16.70 -16.16 0.50
C GLY A 202 16.87 -17.49 -0.24
N GLU A 203 15.89 -18.40 -0.07
CA GLU A 203 15.89 -19.75 -0.62
C GLU A 203 14.68 -19.96 -1.52
N VAL A 204 14.80 -20.91 -2.44
CA VAL A 204 13.69 -21.50 -3.19
C VAL A 204 13.61 -22.96 -2.80
N VAL A 205 12.41 -23.45 -2.51
CA VAL A 205 12.17 -24.78 -1.97
C VAL A 205 11.19 -25.57 -2.82
N LYS A 206 11.27 -26.89 -2.67
CA LYS A 206 10.30 -27.89 -3.12
C LYS A 206 9.57 -28.42 -1.91
N ILE A 207 8.23 -28.45 -1.92
CA ILE A 207 7.39 -28.92 -0.81
C ILE A 207 6.52 -30.09 -1.28
N ASN A 208 6.54 -31.17 -0.52
CA ASN A 208 5.62 -32.30 -0.71
C ASN A 208 4.27 -31.95 -0.07
N LEU A 209 3.20 -31.86 -0.87
CA LEU A 209 1.88 -31.44 -0.43
C LEU A 209 1.16 -32.46 0.46
N GLU A 210 1.58 -33.73 0.45
CA GLU A 210 0.96 -34.80 1.27
C GLU A 210 1.51 -34.80 2.69
N ASN A 211 2.84 -34.69 2.85
CA ASN A 211 3.51 -34.82 4.14
C ASN A 211 4.21 -33.57 4.64
N GLY A 212 4.21 -32.48 3.87
CA GLY A 212 4.80 -31.19 4.24
C GLY A 212 6.33 -31.15 4.26
N SER A 213 7.04 -32.18 3.74
CA SER A 213 8.50 -32.20 3.70
C SER A 213 9.03 -31.12 2.74
N ILE A 214 10.10 -30.46 3.15
CA ILE A 214 10.70 -29.31 2.44
C ILE A 214 12.13 -29.64 2.04
N GLU A 215 12.48 -29.39 0.79
CA GLU A 215 13.82 -29.51 0.23
C GLU A 215 14.25 -28.20 -0.41
N THR A 216 15.45 -27.71 -0.11
CA THR A 216 16.02 -26.52 -0.77
C THR A 216 16.45 -26.86 -2.20
N VAL A 217 15.93 -26.12 -3.16
CA VAL A 217 16.25 -26.23 -4.60
C VAL A 217 17.38 -25.26 -4.98
N ALA A 218 17.30 -24.02 -4.51
CA ALA A 218 18.31 -23.00 -4.76
C ALA A 218 18.36 -22.00 -3.58
N SER A 219 19.51 -21.32 -3.43
CA SER A 219 19.75 -20.35 -2.36
C SER A 219 20.56 -19.16 -2.83
N GLY A 220 20.80 -18.18 -1.92
CA GLY A 220 21.59 -17.01 -2.20
C GLY A 220 20.85 -15.97 -3.04
N PHE A 221 19.54 -15.85 -2.82
CA PHE A 221 18.74 -14.69 -3.19
C PHE A 221 18.71 -13.71 -2.01
N THR A 222 18.47 -12.45 -2.29
CA THR A 222 18.32 -11.44 -1.22
C THR A 222 16.92 -11.45 -0.65
N THR A 223 15.92 -11.32 -1.51
CA THR A 223 14.50 -11.32 -1.13
C THR A 223 13.67 -11.94 -2.26
N PRO A 224 13.66 -13.28 -2.34
CA PRO A 224 12.92 -13.93 -3.43
C PRO A 224 11.42 -13.84 -3.19
N ALA A 225 10.70 -13.22 -4.14
CA ALA A 225 9.27 -12.89 -3.99
C ALA A 225 8.35 -13.91 -4.66
N ALA A 226 8.68 -14.38 -5.85
CA ALA A 226 7.84 -15.32 -6.57
C ALA A 226 8.66 -16.31 -7.41
N ALA A 227 8.07 -17.47 -7.68
CA ALA A 227 8.67 -18.50 -8.52
C ALA A 227 7.61 -19.22 -9.37
N ASN A 228 7.79 -19.24 -10.70
CA ASN A 228 6.92 -19.95 -11.64
C ASN A 228 7.69 -20.79 -12.62
N ILE A 229 7.08 -21.89 -13.05
CA ILE A 229 7.66 -22.90 -13.94
C ILE A 229 7.41 -22.49 -15.40
N ASP A 230 8.46 -22.54 -16.22
CA ASP A 230 8.33 -22.31 -17.66
C ASP A 230 7.43 -23.38 -18.32
N PRO A 231 6.25 -23.02 -18.88
CA PRO A 231 5.36 -24.00 -19.50
C PRO A 231 5.97 -24.69 -20.71
N GLN A 232 6.98 -24.09 -21.35
CA GLN A 232 7.69 -24.65 -22.51
C GLN A 232 8.88 -25.54 -22.13
N ASN A 233 9.46 -25.33 -20.93
CA ASN A 233 10.54 -26.15 -20.38
C ASN A 233 10.39 -26.27 -18.86
N ARG A 234 9.68 -27.29 -18.42
CA ARG A 234 9.33 -27.50 -17.01
C ARG A 234 10.51 -27.84 -16.08
N ASP A 235 11.72 -28.02 -16.60
CA ASP A 235 12.95 -28.06 -15.80
C ASP A 235 13.39 -26.65 -15.35
N ASN A 236 12.88 -25.59 -15.98
CA ASN A 236 13.23 -24.22 -15.63
C ASN A 236 12.18 -23.58 -14.72
N LEU A 237 12.60 -23.23 -13.53
CA LEU A 237 11.89 -22.39 -12.59
C LEU A 237 12.41 -20.96 -12.68
N TYR A 238 11.54 -20.00 -12.92
CA TYR A 238 11.90 -18.59 -12.90
C TYR A 238 11.58 -17.99 -11.54
N VAL A 239 12.50 -17.18 -11.02
CA VAL A 239 12.44 -16.61 -9.67
C VAL A 239 12.70 -15.12 -9.73
N ILE A 240 11.88 -14.34 -9.04
CA ILE A 240 12.09 -12.92 -8.81
C ILE A 240 12.84 -12.71 -7.50
N ASP A 241 13.93 -11.93 -7.54
CA ASP A 241 14.57 -11.35 -6.36
C ASP A 241 14.17 -9.86 -6.26
N ALA A 242 13.19 -9.57 -5.42
CA ALA A 242 12.55 -8.25 -5.31
C ALA A 242 13.54 -7.16 -4.91
N ALA A 243 14.44 -7.45 -3.96
CA ALA A 243 15.40 -6.47 -3.44
C ALA A 243 16.42 -6.02 -4.49
N ASN A 244 16.78 -6.90 -5.40
CA ASN A 244 17.76 -6.61 -6.44
C ASN A 244 17.12 -6.26 -7.78
N GLY A 245 15.79 -6.38 -7.91
CA GLY A 245 15.09 -6.20 -9.18
C GLY A 245 15.48 -7.25 -10.23
N GLN A 246 15.83 -8.45 -9.81
CA GLN A 246 16.41 -9.48 -10.69
C GLN A 246 15.41 -10.61 -10.97
N VAL A 247 15.48 -11.10 -12.20
CA VAL A 247 14.79 -12.33 -12.63
C VAL A 247 15.84 -13.40 -12.90
N TRP A 248 15.70 -14.52 -12.22
CA TRP A 248 16.60 -15.67 -12.33
C TRP A 248 15.89 -16.88 -12.94
N SER A 249 16.61 -17.72 -13.66
CA SER A 249 16.17 -19.09 -13.98
C SER A 249 16.97 -20.10 -13.16
N VAL A 250 16.30 -21.14 -12.67
CA VAL A 250 16.87 -22.24 -11.89
C VAL A 250 16.47 -23.54 -12.58
N SER A 251 17.46 -24.37 -12.97
CA SER A 251 17.17 -25.73 -13.44
C SER A 251 16.80 -26.62 -12.25
N LEU A 252 15.66 -27.29 -12.29
CA LEU A 252 15.21 -28.18 -11.22
C LEU A 252 16.07 -29.44 -11.14
N THR A 253 16.61 -29.91 -12.28
CA THR A 253 17.49 -31.08 -12.36
C THR A 253 18.90 -30.78 -11.87
N SER A 254 19.57 -29.77 -12.44
CA SER A 254 20.96 -29.47 -12.14
C SER A 254 21.15 -28.53 -10.96
N LYS A 255 20.10 -27.86 -10.52
CA LYS A 255 20.08 -26.82 -9.47
C LYS A 255 20.92 -25.56 -9.82
N ASN A 256 21.38 -25.44 -11.06
CA ASN A 256 22.12 -24.27 -11.53
C ASN A 256 21.17 -23.08 -11.68
N LYS A 257 21.61 -21.91 -11.23
CA LYS A 257 20.88 -20.66 -11.43
C LYS A 257 21.61 -19.73 -12.41
N LYS A 258 20.83 -19.02 -13.23
CA LYS A 258 21.31 -18.05 -14.21
C LYS A 258 20.50 -16.77 -14.08
N LEU A 259 21.17 -15.62 -14.04
CA LEU A 259 20.53 -14.31 -14.16
C LEU A 259 19.96 -14.16 -15.57
N VAL A 260 18.66 -13.84 -15.65
CA VAL A 260 17.94 -13.66 -16.91
C VAL A 260 17.80 -12.17 -17.23
N ALA A 261 17.30 -11.37 -16.29
CA ALA A 261 17.06 -9.94 -16.50
C ALA A 261 17.32 -9.14 -15.23
N SER A 262 17.57 -7.85 -15.38
CA SER A 262 17.65 -6.88 -14.30
C SER A 262 16.73 -5.71 -14.61
N LEU A 263 15.80 -5.46 -13.70
CA LEU A 263 14.89 -4.34 -13.66
C LEU A 263 15.20 -3.48 -12.42
N LYS A 264 14.30 -2.58 -12.03
CA LYS A 264 14.44 -1.87 -10.76
C LYS A 264 13.98 -2.75 -9.58
N PRO A 265 14.50 -2.53 -8.35
CA PRO A 265 13.97 -3.14 -7.13
C PRO A 265 12.49 -2.87 -6.90
N GLY A 266 11.82 -3.77 -6.17
CA GLY A 266 10.38 -3.69 -5.90
C GLY A 266 9.53 -4.50 -6.87
N LEU A 267 10.13 -5.52 -7.51
CA LEU A 267 9.38 -6.56 -8.21
C LEU A 267 8.58 -7.39 -7.20
N ASP A 268 7.45 -7.97 -7.64
CA ASP A 268 6.56 -8.70 -6.75
C ASP A 268 6.24 -10.10 -7.26
N ASN A 269 5.63 -10.25 -8.42
CA ASN A 269 5.17 -11.53 -8.93
C ASN A 269 5.51 -11.72 -10.41
N LEU A 270 5.36 -12.94 -10.92
CA LEU A 270 5.59 -13.27 -12.33
C LEU A 270 4.57 -14.30 -12.83
N ALA A 271 4.31 -14.30 -14.13
CA ALA A 271 3.47 -15.29 -14.78
C ALA A 271 3.92 -15.55 -16.21
N PHE A 272 3.61 -16.74 -16.71
CA PHE A 272 3.74 -17.10 -18.11
C PHE A 272 2.38 -17.16 -18.80
N ASP A 273 2.33 -16.70 -20.06
CA ASP A 273 1.21 -17.03 -20.93
C ASP A 273 1.39 -18.42 -21.60
N SER A 274 0.40 -18.88 -22.36
CA SER A 274 0.45 -20.20 -23.03
C SER A 274 1.58 -20.31 -24.06
N ARG A 275 2.08 -19.18 -24.56
CA ARG A 275 3.21 -19.09 -25.50
C ARG A 275 4.57 -19.06 -24.80
N GLY A 276 4.60 -19.13 -23.48
CA GLY A 276 5.80 -19.06 -22.66
C GLY A 276 6.46 -17.68 -22.62
N ARG A 277 5.71 -16.60 -22.86
CA ARG A 277 6.16 -15.23 -22.62
C ARG A 277 6.14 -14.95 -21.13
N LEU A 278 7.18 -14.33 -20.60
CA LEU A 278 7.36 -14.03 -19.19
C LEU A 278 6.93 -12.60 -18.88
N PHE A 279 5.98 -12.47 -17.96
CA PHE A 279 5.50 -11.18 -17.44
C PHE A 279 5.86 -11.05 -15.98
N VAL A 280 6.20 -9.82 -15.57
CA VAL A 280 6.66 -9.49 -14.22
C VAL A 280 5.92 -8.26 -13.72
N THR A 281 5.48 -8.26 -12.47
CA THR A 281 4.91 -7.09 -11.81
C THR A 281 5.95 -6.35 -10.98
N SER A 282 5.78 -5.03 -10.89
CA SER A 282 6.51 -4.17 -9.96
C SER A 282 5.50 -3.36 -9.15
N MET A 283 5.40 -3.64 -7.86
CA MET A 283 4.53 -2.88 -6.95
C MET A 283 4.99 -1.42 -6.85
N THR A 284 6.30 -1.20 -6.86
CA THR A 284 6.91 0.12 -6.67
C THR A 284 6.76 1.03 -7.91
N ASP A 285 6.85 0.47 -9.11
CA ASP A 285 6.63 1.22 -10.36
C ASP A 285 5.17 1.15 -10.83
N ASN A 286 4.31 0.46 -10.07
CA ASN A 286 2.91 0.28 -10.43
C ASN A 286 2.76 -0.25 -11.86
N GLY A 287 3.56 -1.26 -12.20
CA GLY A 287 3.83 -1.64 -13.57
C GLY A 287 3.84 -3.13 -13.87
N ILE A 288 3.66 -3.46 -15.15
CA ILE A 288 3.75 -4.80 -15.72
C ILE A 288 4.75 -4.75 -16.87
N TYR A 289 5.70 -5.67 -16.84
CA TYR A 289 6.78 -5.77 -17.81
C TYR A 289 6.76 -7.13 -18.52
N LEU A 290 6.98 -7.12 -19.83
CA LEU A 290 7.27 -8.32 -20.61
C LEU A 290 8.78 -8.48 -20.69
N VAL A 291 9.29 -9.61 -20.21
CA VAL A 291 10.71 -9.94 -20.20
C VAL A 291 11.03 -10.99 -21.26
N ASP A 292 11.99 -10.73 -22.10
CA ASP A 292 12.57 -11.72 -23.01
C ASP A 292 13.52 -12.64 -22.22
N LYS A 293 13.10 -13.88 -21.98
CA LYS A 293 13.85 -14.86 -21.20
C LYS A 293 15.16 -15.32 -21.83
N HIS A 294 15.42 -15.01 -23.10
CA HIS A 294 16.64 -15.39 -23.81
C HIS A 294 17.69 -14.27 -23.80
N THR A 295 17.24 -13.03 -24.02
CA THR A 295 18.13 -11.86 -24.11
C THR A 295 18.22 -11.05 -22.83
N GLY A 296 17.23 -11.18 -21.94
CA GLY A 296 17.08 -10.38 -20.73
C GLY A 296 16.54 -8.96 -20.99
N ALA A 297 16.24 -8.63 -22.24
CA ALA A 297 15.58 -7.37 -22.58
C ALA A 297 14.14 -7.36 -22.05
N TRP A 298 13.64 -6.19 -21.69
CA TRP A 298 12.27 -6.06 -21.22
C TRP A 298 11.61 -4.81 -21.78
N ARG A 299 10.28 -4.81 -21.82
CA ARG A 299 9.47 -3.66 -22.20
C ARG A 299 8.27 -3.50 -21.28
N THR A 300 7.85 -2.27 -21.11
CA THR A 300 6.63 -1.93 -20.35
C THR A 300 5.37 -2.34 -21.13
N ILE A 301 4.42 -2.95 -20.42
CA ILE A 301 3.04 -3.15 -20.88
C ILE A 301 2.17 -2.01 -20.34
N VAL A 302 2.19 -1.82 -19.00
CA VAL A 302 1.52 -0.73 -18.29
C VAL A 302 2.45 -0.27 -17.17
N GLU A 303 2.48 1.03 -16.90
CA GLU A 303 3.29 1.60 -15.84
C GLU A 303 2.63 2.89 -15.31
N GLY A 304 2.72 3.12 -13.98
CA GLY A 304 2.37 4.37 -13.35
C GLY A 304 3.62 5.14 -12.92
N LYS A 305 3.53 6.48 -12.86
CA LYS A 305 4.61 7.30 -12.31
C LYS A 305 4.63 7.29 -10.78
N LEU A 306 3.48 7.02 -10.18
CA LEU A 306 3.27 6.86 -8.75
C LEU A 306 2.54 5.54 -8.52
N ALA A 307 2.83 4.89 -7.40
CA ALA A 307 2.18 3.64 -7.04
C ALA A 307 0.91 3.89 -6.23
N ILE A 308 1.04 4.58 -5.09
CA ILE A 308 -0.06 4.93 -4.20
C ILE A 308 0.35 6.18 -3.42
N PRO A 309 0.23 7.37 -4.00
CA PRO A 309 0.62 8.60 -3.31
C PRO A 309 -0.33 8.87 -2.13
N GLY A 310 0.21 8.76 -0.94
CA GLY A 310 -0.40 9.20 0.30
C GLY A 310 -0.14 10.68 0.55
N ASP A 311 0.36 11.01 1.74
CA ASP A 311 0.63 12.39 2.09
C ASP A 311 1.82 12.97 1.31
N ILE A 312 1.84 14.32 1.22
CA ILE A 312 2.84 15.10 0.49
C ILE A 312 3.31 16.29 1.34
N ALA A 313 4.57 16.64 1.17
CA ALA A 313 5.14 17.86 1.72
C ALA A 313 5.85 18.67 0.61
N VAL A 314 6.04 19.97 0.79
CA VAL A 314 6.76 20.80 -0.17
C VAL A 314 7.94 21.51 0.48
N THR A 315 9.08 21.51 -0.21
CA THR A 315 10.24 22.34 0.14
C THR A 315 10.53 23.32 -0.96
N VAL A 316 11.04 24.49 -0.59
CA VAL A 316 11.33 25.57 -1.53
C VAL A 316 12.79 25.98 -1.39
N ASP A 317 13.52 25.97 -2.51
CA ASP A 317 14.88 26.49 -2.62
C ASP A 317 14.93 27.55 -3.72
N GLY A 318 15.09 28.81 -3.31
CA GLY A 318 14.88 29.94 -4.19
C GLY A 318 13.45 29.97 -4.75
N THR A 319 13.31 29.76 -6.04
CA THR A 319 12.00 29.64 -6.73
C THR A 319 11.62 28.18 -7.04
N LYS A 320 12.51 27.23 -6.77
CA LYS A 320 12.29 25.82 -7.06
C LYS A 320 11.46 25.19 -5.96
N GLU A 321 10.28 24.70 -6.31
CA GLU A 321 9.41 23.91 -5.45
C GLU A 321 9.68 22.42 -5.70
N THR A 322 9.97 21.68 -4.65
CA THR A 322 10.15 20.22 -4.68
C THR A 322 9.12 19.59 -3.77
N LEU A 323 8.26 18.75 -4.33
CA LEU A 323 7.34 17.94 -3.54
C LEU A 323 8.06 16.69 -3.06
N HIS A 324 7.75 16.29 -1.86
CA HIS A 324 8.13 15.03 -1.24
C HIS A 324 6.87 14.20 -1.09
N VAL A 325 6.88 12.96 -1.55
CA VAL A 325 5.68 12.11 -1.61
C VAL A 325 5.94 10.80 -0.88
N ALA A 326 5.09 10.48 0.08
CA ALA A 326 4.96 9.15 0.65
C ALA A 326 4.15 8.29 -0.34
N ASP A 327 4.81 7.53 -1.19
CA ASP A 327 4.18 6.77 -2.28
C ASP A 327 4.09 5.28 -1.92
N ALA A 328 3.57 4.95 -0.76
CA ALA A 328 3.42 3.65 -0.09
C ALA A 328 4.57 2.64 -0.28
N PHE A 329 5.08 2.44 -1.49
CA PHE A 329 6.22 1.57 -1.81
C PHE A 329 7.50 2.33 -2.10
N SER A 330 7.49 3.66 -1.96
CA SER A 330 8.65 4.53 -2.24
C SER A 330 8.54 5.85 -1.49
N TYR A 331 9.68 6.44 -1.21
CA TYR A 331 9.77 7.88 -1.03
C TYR A 331 10.25 8.51 -2.34
N ARG A 332 9.48 9.44 -2.88
CA ARG A 332 9.75 10.10 -4.16
C ARG A 332 9.79 11.61 -4.01
N THR A 333 10.52 12.27 -4.91
CA THR A 333 10.45 13.71 -5.10
C THR A 333 9.88 14.04 -6.47
N ILE A 334 9.16 15.17 -6.53
CA ILE A 334 8.54 15.67 -7.77
C ILE A 334 8.93 17.13 -7.94
N ASP A 335 9.38 17.48 -9.14
CA ASP A 335 9.61 18.87 -9.51
C ASP A 335 8.27 19.59 -9.66
N GLY A 336 8.04 20.65 -8.87
CA GLY A 336 6.76 21.37 -8.80
C GLY A 336 6.38 22.14 -10.07
N GLN A 337 7.31 22.28 -11.02
CA GLN A 337 7.05 22.93 -12.31
C GLN A 337 6.76 21.91 -13.41
N SER A 338 7.63 20.92 -13.58
CA SER A 338 7.57 19.95 -14.69
C SER A 338 6.79 18.68 -14.37
N GLY A 339 6.59 18.36 -13.08
CA GLY A 339 6.01 17.08 -12.66
C GLY A 339 6.96 15.88 -12.83
N ALA A 340 8.26 16.12 -13.04
CA ALA A 340 9.25 15.05 -13.14
C ALA A 340 9.40 14.33 -11.80
N VAL A 341 9.21 13.02 -11.81
CA VAL A 341 9.26 12.14 -10.62
C VAL A 341 10.65 11.51 -10.51
N THR A 342 11.19 11.49 -9.30
CA THR A 342 12.49 10.87 -8.98
C THR A 342 12.35 9.99 -7.74
N ASP A 343 12.80 8.72 -7.83
CA ASP A 343 12.89 7.83 -6.69
C ASP A 343 14.02 8.29 -5.75
N VAL A 344 13.75 8.33 -4.45
CA VAL A 344 14.74 8.59 -3.40
C VAL A 344 15.03 7.31 -2.62
N LEU A 345 13.98 6.63 -2.15
CA LEU A 345 14.06 5.31 -1.49
C LEU A 345 12.97 4.40 -2.08
N ARG A 346 13.29 3.13 -2.23
CA ARG A 346 12.37 2.10 -2.76
C ARG A 346 12.24 0.96 -1.76
N VAL A 347 11.03 0.55 -1.44
CA VAL A 347 10.77 -0.63 -0.60
C VAL A 347 11.41 -1.86 -1.26
N HIS A 348 12.00 -2.71 -0.46
CA HIS A 348 12.81 -3.88 -0.79
C HIS A 348 14.18 -3.59 -1.42
N GLY A 349 14.36 -2.51 -2.17
CA GLY A 349 15.68 -2.10 -2.68
C GLY A 349 16.53 -1.38 -1.64
N ASP A 350 15.88 -0.68 -0.71
CA ASP A 350 16.48 0.01 0.42
C ASP A 350 15.92 -0.57 1.74
N THR A 351 16.59 -0.30 2.85
CA THR A 351 16.03 -0.57 4.19
C THR A 351 14.98 0.47 4.55
N HIS A 352 13.89 0.45 3.81
CA HIS A 352 12.83 1.46 3.82
C HIS A 352 11.50 0.80 4.16
N ALA A 353 10.74 1.40 5.09
CA ALA A 353 9.39 0.98 5.44
C ALA A 353 8.37 1.46 4.39
N TYR A 354 7.12 1.07 4.56
CA TYR A 354 6.00 1.47 3.68
C TYR A 354 5.50 2.86 4.08
N PRO A 355 5.97 3.96 3.47
CA PRO A 355 5.60 5.31 3.89
C PRO A 355 4.17 5.64 3.50
N ILE A 356 3.42 6.18 4.45
CA ILE A 356 2.02 6.59 4.25
C ILE A 356 1.88 8.10 4.39
N ASN A 357 2.45 8.69 5.45
CA ASN A 357 2.48 10.12 5.66
C ASN A 357 3.92 10.65 5.60
N ILE A 358 4.04 11.95 5.29
CA ILE A 358 5.33 12.62 5.12
C ILE A 358 5.28 14.06 5.62
N SER A 359 6.32 14.49 6.31
CA SER A 359 6.50 15.90 6.66
C SER A 359 7.92 16.38 6.37
N ALA A 360 8.04 17.65 6.05
CA ALA A 360 9.33 18.31 5.82
C ALA A 360 9.73 19.14 7.03
N GLY A 361 10.54 18.57 7.92
CA GLY A 361 11.08 19.25 9.09
C GLY A 361 12.28 20.15 8.77
N PRO A 362 12.85 20.83 9.79
CA PRO A 362 14.02 21.68 9.63
C PRO A 362 15.25 20.98 9.05
N LYS A 363 15.49 19.73 9.46
CA LYS A 363 16.67 18.94 9.08
C LYS A 363 16.34 17.68 8.31
N HIS A 364 15.18 17.08 8.59
CA HIS A 364 14.81 15.78 8.06
C HIS A 364 13.47 15.85 7.31
N ILE A 365 13.31 14.95 6.36
CA ILE A 365 12.02 14.47 5.91
C ILE A 365 11.66 13.32 6.86
N LEU A 366 10.47 13.36 7.43
CA LEU A 366 9.94 12.27 8.23
C LEU A 366 8.94 11.48 7.38
N LEU A 367 9.09 10.17 7.38
CA LEU A 367 8.17 9.23 6.73
C LEU A 367 7.52 8.38 7.80
N THR A 368 6.20 8.36 7.84
CA THR A 368 5.43 7.65 8.87
C THR A 368 4.66 6.50 8.26
N SER A 369 4.68 5.35 8.93
CA SER A 369 3.99 4.14 8.50
C SER A 369 3.20 3.52 9.64
N TRP A 370 1.88 3.54 9.53
CA TRP A 370 1.02 2.79 10.45
C TRP A 370 1.14 1.27 10.22
N PHE A 371 1.54 0.84 9.02
CA PHE A 371 1.68 -0.57 8.67
C PHE A 371 2.89 -1.21 9.36
N SER A 372 4.04 -0.54 9.33
CA SER A 372 5.27 -1.01 10.00
C SER A 372 5.43 -0.50 11.43
N ASN A 373 4.57 0.40 11.90
CA ASN A 373 4.68 1.09 13.20
C ASN A 373 5.97 1.88 13.38
N THR A 374 6.41 2.57 12.32
CA THR A 374 7.69 3.29 12.27
C THR A 374 7.55 4.74 11.87
N VAL A 375 8.53 5.54 12.28
CA VAL A 375 8.85 6.86 11.74
C VAL A 375 10.30 6.84 11.27
N GLU A 376 10.52 7.06 9.99
CA GLU A 376 11.84 7.13 9.38
C GLU A 376 12.29 8.57 9.24
N LYS A 377 13.58 8.81 9.51
CA LYS A 377 14.25 10.11 9.35
C LYS A 377 15.15 10.06 8.13
N VAL A 378 14.88 10.87 7.16
CA VAL A 378 15.69 11.03 5.96
C VAL A 378 16.36 12.40 5.98
N ASP A 379 17.65 12.46 5.82
CA ASP A 379 18.39 13.73 5.74
C ASP A 379 17.98 14.51 4.49
N ARG A 380 17.49 15.74 4.66
CA ARG A 380 16.95 16.56 3.57
C ARG A 380 17.94 16.91 2.47
N LYS A 381 19.24 16.97 2.80
CA LYS A 381 20.27 17.38 1.82
C LYS A 381 20.76 16.21 1.00
N THR A 382 20.88 15.03 1.63
CA THR A 382 21.49 13.86 1.00
C THR A 382 20.47 12.83 0.51
N GLY A 383 19.21 12.90 0.97
CA GLY A 383 18.17 11.90 0.68
C GLY A 383 18.43 10.55 1.36
N LYS A 384 19.40 10.46 2.29
CA LYS A 384 19.74 9.20 2.97
C LYS A 384 18.90 8.98 4.20
N LEU A 385 18.43 7.75 4.37
CA LEU A 385 17.84 7.28 5.63
C LEU A 385 18.90 7.33 6.74
N VAL A 386 18.63 8.07 7.82
CA VAL A 386 19.57 8.23 8.93
C VAL A 386 19.12 7.53 10.20
N ALA A 387 17.82 7.29 10.37
CA ALA A 387 17.28 6.53 11.50
C ALA A 387 15.86 6.03 11.19
N THR A 388 15.53 4.88 11.78
CA THR A 388 14.16 4.36 11.86
C THR A 388 13.79 4.24 13.33
N LEU A 389 12.73 4.96 13.73
CA LEU A 389 12.16 4.92 15.07
C LEU A 389 10.98 3.94 15.05
N GLY A 390 10.99 2.93 15.90
CA GLY A 390 9.93 1.91 16.02
C GLY A 390 9.09 2.06 17.28
N ASP A 391 8.33 1.01 17.61
CA ASP A 391 7.53 0.89 18.84
C ASP A 391 6.46 1.98 19.02
N PHE A 392 5.84 2.42 17.93
CA PHE A 392 4.65 3.24 17.94
C PHE A 392 3.38 2.39 17.79
N ALA A 393 2.26 2.92 18.24
CA ALA A 393 0.95 2.27 18.13
C ALA A 393 0.14 2.86 16.98
N LEU A 394 0.28 2.33 15.76
CA LEU A 394 -0.34 2.82 14.53
C LEU A 394 -0.05 4.33 14.34
N PRO A 395 1.20 4.75 14.13
CA PRO A 395 1.53 6.15 13.92
C PRO A 395 0.95 6.59 12.59
N MET A 396 0.17 7.66 12.61
CA MET A 396 -0.44 8.21 11.39
C MET A 396 0.44 9.28 10.78
N ASP A 397 0.98 10.20 11.59
CA ASP A 397 1.86 11.26 11.09
C ASP A 397 2.90 11.68 12.13
N ALA A 398 3.98 12.33 11.68
CA ALA A 398 5.06 12.84 12.52
C ALA A 398 5.59 14.18 11.99
N ILE A 399 5.90 15.11 12.90
CA ILE A 399 6.54 16.39 12.58
C ILE A 399 7.81 16.61 13.40
N GLU A 400 8.82 17.24 12.80
CA GLU A 400 10.07 17.62 13.47
C GLU A 400 10.01 19.09 13.90
N ALA A 401 10.13 19.33 15.20
CA ALA A 401 10.21 20.67 15.76
C ALA A 401 11.61 21.29 15.60
N ALA A 402 11.70 22.62 15.80
CA ALA A 402 12.94 23.37 15.63
C ALA A 402 14.07 22.91 16.58
N ASP A 403 13.74 22.40 17.77
CA ASP A 403 14.68 21.83 18.74
C ASP A 403 15.15 20.41 18.38
N GLY A 404 14.60 19.82 17.32
CA GLY A 404 14.88 18.45 16.87
C GLY A 404 14.05 17.38 17.55
N ALA A 405 13.10 17.73 18.41
CA ALA A 405 12.10 16.79 18.92
C ALA A 405 11.12 16.40 17.80
N ILE A 406 10.59 15.18 17.86
CA ILE A 406 9.60 14.69 16.91
C ILE A 406 8.30 14.45 17.67
N TYR A 407 7.22 14.94 17.11
CA TYR A 407 5.86 14.68 17.60
C TYR A 407 5.17 13.69 16.67
N VAL A 408 4.63 12.62 17.23
CA VAL A 408 4.01 11.50 16.49
C VAL A 408 2.56 11.34 16.94
N ALA A 409 1.63 11.41 16.02
CA ALA A 409 0.22 11.14 16.29
C ALA A 409 -0.06 9.63 16.17
N GLU A 410 -0.42 9.00 17.28
CA GLU A 410 -0.75 7.58 17.33
C GLU A 410 -2.26 7.34 17.27
N LEU A 411 -2.73 6.65 16.23
CA LEU A 411 -4.12 6.22 16.12
C LEU A 411 -4.45 5.16 17.19
N GLY A 412 -3.53 4.25 17.46
CA GLY A 412 -3.75 3.12 18.35
C GLY A 412 -3.92 3.48 19.82
N THR A 413 -3.33 4.61 20.27
CA THR A 413 -3.45 5.09 21.66
C THR A 413 -4.25 6.38 21.79
N GLY A 414 -4.46 7.10 20.68
CA GLY A 414 -5.02 8.45 20.72
C GLY A 414 -4.09 9.48 21.36
N ASN A 415 -2.78 9.24 21.39
CA ASN A 415 -1.81 10.15 21.98
C ASN A 415 -1.03 10.91 20.91
N LEU A 416 -0.61 12.13 21.26
CA LEU A 416 0.50 12.80 20.63
C LEU A 416 1.77 12.50 21.43
N VAL A 417 2.65 11.68 20.88
CA VAL A 417 3.89 11.25 21.53
C VAL A 417 5.01 12.18 21.12
N LYS A 418 5.75 12.72 22.11
CA LYS A 418 6.99 13.46 21.89
C LYS A 418 8.16 12.49 22.00
N VAL A 419 9.02 12.46 20.98
CA VAL A 419 10.33 11.81 20.99
C VAL A 419 11.38 12.91 21.10
N ALA A 420 12.24 12.84 22.12
CA ALA A 420 13.30 13.81 22.30
C ALA A 420 14.36 13.73 21.16
N PRO A 421 15.22 14.76 21.00
CA PRO A 421 16.25 14.76 19.95
C PRO A 421 17.23 13.58 20.00
N ASP A 422 17.34 12.90 21.15
CA ASP A 422 18.13 11.68 21.32
C ASP A 422 17.54 10.45 20.61
N GLY A 423 16.30 10.56 20.08
CA GLY A 423 15.57 9.50 19.42
C GLY A 423 15.07 8.37 20.32
N LYS A 424 15.27 8.46 21.63
CA LYS A 424 15.02 7.38 22.61
C LYS A 424 14.02 7.80 23.69
N THR A 425 14.20 8.98 24.28
CA THR A 425 13.35 9.48 25.36
C THR A 425 11.98 9.85 24.82
N ARG A 426 10.91 9.28 25.39
CA ARG A 426 9.53 9.51 24.97
C ARG A 426 8.68 10.06 26.11
N SER A 427 7.75 10.93 25.77
CA SER A 427 6.73 11.47 26.67
C SER A 427 5.43 11.73 25.89
N ILE A 428 4.32 11.86 26.59
CA ILE A 428 3.02 12.19 25.99
C ILE A 428 2.88 13.72 26.03
N ALA A 429 2.78 14.34 24.84
CA ALA A 429 2.55 15.78 24.70
C ALA A 429 1.05 16.14 24.81
N ALA A 430 0.17 15.29 24.30
CA ALA A 430 -1.29 15.42 24.42
C ALA A 430 -1.96 14.07 24.35
N LYS A 431 -3.23 14.00 24.76
CA LYS A 431 -4.06 12.78 24.78
C LYS A 431 -5.41 13.01 24.10
N ASP A 432 -6.17 11.94 23.98
CA ASP A 432 -7.56 11.93 23.53
C ASP A 432 -7.74 12.47 22.10
N LEU A 433 -6.76 12.19 21.22
CA LEU A 433 -6.90 12.44 19.78
C LEU A 433 -7.97 11.50 19.20
N ARG A 434 -8.88 12.06 18.40
CA ARG A 434 -10.02 11.33 17.83
C ARG A 434 -9.73 10.89 16.39
N ALA A 435 -8.92 9.83 16.27
CA ALA A 435 -8.42 9.34 14.99
C ALA A 435 -7.71 10.45 14.20
N ALA A 436 -6.58 10.94 14.74
CA ALA A 436 -5.70 11.89 14.07
C ALA A 436 -5.17 11.28 12.77
N VAL A 437 -5.12 12.06 11.69
CA VAL A 437 -4.66 11.62 10.36
C VAL A 437 -3.38 12.32 9.95
N ALA A 438 -3.36 13.65 9.95
CA ALA A 438 -2.23 14.45 9.51
C ALA A 438 -2.01 15.66 10.41
N MET A 439 -0.79 16.19 10.40
CA MET A 439 -0.35 17.29 11.25
C MET A 439 0.36 18.36 10.44
N ALA A 440 0.18 19.63 10.83
CA ALA A 440 0.92 20.76 10.27
C ALA A 440 1.51 21.62 11.39
N GLN A 441 2.74 22.09 11.18
CA GLN A 441 3.38 23.02 12.11
C GLN A 441 2.71 24.41 12.02
N GLY A 442 2.20 24.86 13.14
CA GLY A 442 1.72 26.23 13.33
C GLY A 442 2.79 27.16 13.93
N PRO A 443 2.41 28.40 14.32
CA PRO A 443 3.32 29.35 14.94
C PRO A 443 3.81 28.87 16.32
N GLY A 444 5.11 29.01 16.57
CA GLY A 444 5.71 28.66 17.87
C GLY A 444 5.56 27.17 18.22
N ASN A 445 4.95 26.87 19.36
CA ASN A 445 4.70 25.51 19.85
C ASN A 445 3.36 24.92 19.38
N VAL A 446 2.70 25.56 18.42
CA VAL A 446 1.38 25.13 17.93
C VAL A 446 1.54 24.05 16.85
N VAL A 447 0.73 23.00 16.96
CA VAL A 447 0.53 21.98 15.93
C VAL A 447 -0.96 21.92 15.60
N TYR A 448 -1.29 21.96 14.32
CA TYR A 448 -2.64 21.70 13.84
C TYR A 448 -2.77 20.23 13.45
N ILE A 449 -3.90 19.62 13.78
CA ILE A 449 -4.15 18.17 13.55
C ILE A 449 -5.54 18.00 12.97
N THR A 450 -5.68 17.20 11.93
CA THR A 450 -6.97 16.71 11.45
C THR A 450 -7.42 15.50 12.26
N GLU A 451 -8.65 15.55 12.74
CA GLU A 451 -9.31 14.43 13.43
C GLU A 451 -10.49 13.93 12.61
N ILE A 452 -10.30 12.81 11.90
CA ILE A 452 -11.30 12.28 10.96
C ILE A 452 -12.59 11.82 11.68
N ALA A 453 -12.48 11.20 12.87
CA ALA A 453 -13.63 10.75 13.63
C ALA A 453 -14.42 11.89 14.27
N ALA A 454 -13.79 13.05 14.49
CA ALA A 454 -14.45 14.24 15.01
C ALA A 454 -14.95 15.17 13.89
N GLY A 455 -14.48 14.98 12.65
CA GLY A 455 -14.73 15.91 11.55
C GLY A 455 -14.19 17.31 11.85
N ALA A 456 -12.98 17.40 12.43
CA ALA A 456 -12.46 18.65 12.98
C ALA A 456 -10.99 18.87 12.67
N VAL A 457 -10.59 20.14 12.69
CA VAL A 457 -9.20 20.58 12.86
C VAL A 457 -9.04 21.09 14.28
N ILE A 458 -8.06 20.55 14.98
CA ILE A 458 -7.69 20.98 16.32
C ILE A 458 -6.32 21.65 16.31
N GLN A 459 -6.12 22.52 17.28
CA GLN A 459 -4.84 23.13 17.64
C GLN A 459 -4.36 22.54 18.95
N ILE A 460 -3.08 22.14 19.03
CA ILE A 460 -2.42 21.74 20.27
C ILE A 460 -1.19 22.61 20.48
N ASP A 461 -1.06 23.19 21.66
CA ASP A 461 0.20 23.74 22.15
C ASP A 461 1.02 22.57 22.74
N VAL A 462 2.08 22.18 22.06
CA VAL A 462 2.88 21.00 22.48
C VAL A 462 3.76 21.24 23.71
N GLY A 463 3.89 22.49 24.16
CA GLY A 463 4.58 22.84 25.39
C GLY A 463 3.71 22.66 26.63
N THR A 464 2.41 22.93 26.51
CA THR A 464 1.44 22.88 27.63
C THR A 464 0.45 21.72 27.53
N GLY A 465 0.29 21.11 26.35
CA GLY A 465 -0.76 20.14 26.04
C GLY A 465 -2.16 20.76 25.84
N ALA A 466 -2.27 22.10 25.85
CA ALA A 466 -3.55 22.78 25.69
C ALA A 466 -4.13 22.53 24.29
N ARG A 467 -5.43 22.16 24.26
CA ARG A 467 -6.17 21.81 23.05
C ARG A 467 -7.29 22.83 22.79
N LYS A 468 -7.47 23.18 21.51
CA LYS A 468 -8.57 24.03 21.02
C LYS A 468 -9.10 23.46 19.70
N VAL A 469 -10.42 23.41 19.51
CA VAL A 469 -11.03 23.19 18.19
C VAL A 469 -10.92 24.47 17.39
N VAL A 470 -10.33 24.37 16.19
CA VAL A 470 -10.20 25.49 15.24
C VAL A 470 -11.40 25.53 14.30
N ALA A 471 -11.77 24.38 13.75
CA ALA A 471 -12.95 24.23 12.91
C ALA A 471 -13.52 22.81 13.07
N ASP A 472 -14.83 22.68 12.95
CA ASP A 472 -15.56 21.40 13.00
C ASP A 472 -16.54 21.27 11.82
N GLY A 473 -17.30 20.17 11.78
CA GLY A 473 -18.25 19.89 10.71
C GLY A 473 -17.60 19.64 9.35
N LEU A 474 -16.36 19.16 9.34
CA LEU A 474 -15.67 18.70 8.13
C LEU A 474 -16.03 17.24 7.85
N ALA A 475 -16.28 16.92 6.59
CA ALA A 475 -16.55 15.55 6.16
C ALA A 475 -15.24 14.83 5.87
N ARG A 476 -14.77 14.01 6.83
CA ARG A 476 -13.54 13.21 6.72
C ARG A 476 -12.32 14.07 6.35
N PRO A 477 -11.86 14.97 7.25
CA PRO A 477 -10.65 15.74 7.02
C PRO A 477 -9.41 14.81 7.09
N GLU A 478 -8.51 14.94 6.12
CA GLU A 478 -7.27 14.15 6.03
C GLU A 478 -6.05 15.06 6.02
N GLY A 479 -5.36 15.23 4.88
CA GLY A 479 -4.16 16.05 4.77
C GLY A 479 -4.36 17.50 5.18
N ILE A 480 -3.33 18.11 5.75
CA ILE A 480 -3.36 19.45 6.31
C ILE A 480 -2.02 20.16 6.11
N ASP A 481 -2.03 21.44 5.76
CA ASP A 481 -0.83 22.28 5.79
C ASP A 481 -1.21 23.75 6.09
N VAL A 482 -0.22 24.54 6.47
CA VAL A 482 -0.38 25.97 6.79
C VAL A 482 0.23 26.82 5.67
N GLY A 483 -0.60 27.63 5.02
CA GLY A 483 -0.16 28.50 3.95
C GLY A 483 0.60 29.74 4.41
N PRO A 484 1.29 30.44 3.47
CA PRO A 484 2.02 31.67 3.76
C PRO A 484 1.10 32.82 4.19
N ASP A 485 -0.18 32.73 3.93
CA ASP A 485 -1.23 33.66 4.36
C ASP A 485 -1.76 33.35 5.78
N GLY A 486 -1.20 32.34 6.45
CA GLY A 486 -1.59 31.91 7.80
C GLY A 486 -2.87 31.08 7.87
N ARG A 487 -3.53 30.79 6.74
CA ARG A 487 -4.68 29.89 6.70
C ARG A 487 -4.24 28.44 6.73
N ILE A 488 -5.13 27.60 7.22
CA ILE A 488 -4.96 26.14 7.27
C ILE A 488 -5.69 25.54 6.07
N TYR A 489 -4.97 24.77 5.26
CA TYR A 489 -5.51 24.11 4.08
C TYR A 489 -5.73 22.64 4.39
N VAL A 490 -6.94 22.13 4.10
CA VAL A 490 -7.36 20.78 4.49
C VAL A 490 -8.01 20.05 3.33
N ALA A 491 -7.65 18.78 3.14
CA ALA A 491 -8.38 17.87 2.28
C ALA A 491 -9.65 17.40 3.00
N GLU A 492 -10.81 17.89 2.59
CA GLU A 492 -12.12 17.42 3.03
C GLU A 492 -12.62 16.34 2.06
N VAL A 493 -12.07 15.13 2.23
CA VAL A 493 -12.20 14.06 1.24
C VAL A 493 -13.63 13.55 1.07
N GLY A 494 -14.42 13.53 2.12
CA GLY A 494 -15.84 13.14 2.05
C GLY A 494 -16.70 14.09 1.19
N GLN A 495 -16.18 15.29 0.86
CA GLN A 495 -16.78 16.24 -0.08
C GLN A 495 -15.96 16.43 -1.35
N LYS A 496 -14.86 15.69 -1.52
CA LYS A 496 -13.94 15.73 -2.68
C LYS A 496 -13.47 17.14 -2.99
N ARG A 497 -13.04 17.88 -1.93
CA ARG A 497 -12.65 19.30 -2.03
C ARG A 497 -11.50 19.67 -1.10
N ILE A 498 -10.87 20.80 -1.39
CA ILE A 498 -9.90 21.45 -0.50
C ILE A 498 -10.54 22.69 0.08
N VAL A 499 -10.42 22.85 1.40
CA VAL A 499 -10.88 24.01 2.14
C VAL A 499 -9.72 24.78 2.76
N ALA A 500 -9.76 26.10 2.71
CA ALA A 500 -8.89 26.98 3.47
C ALA A 500 -9.66 27.49 4.70
N ILE A 501 -9.07 27.37 5.89
CA ILE A 501 -9.66 27.70 7.18
C ILE A 501 -8.90 28.85 7.81
N ASP A 502 -9.60 29.89 8.24
CA ASP A 502 -9.04 30.96 9.05
C ASP A 502 -8.90 30.47 10.51
N PRO A 503 -7.67 30.34 11.06
CA PRO A 503 -7.48 29.82 12.41
C PRO A 503 -8.00 30.74 13.51
N ALA A 504 -8.25 32.02 13.23
CA ALA A 504 -8.75 32.97 14.21
C ALA A 504 -10.23 32.76 14.53
N ASN A 505 -11.04 32.38 13.55
CA ASN A 505 -12.50 32.30 13.67
C ASN A 505 -13.12 31.02 13.13
N GLY A 506 -12.33 30.11 12.54
CA GLY A 506 -12.81 28.83 11.98
C GLY A 506 -13.57 28.95 10.66
N THR A 507 -13.58 30.12 10.03
CA THR A 507 -14.24 30.34 8.73
C THR A 507 -13.61 29.47 7.66
N LYS A 508 -14.43 28.68 6.98
CA LYS A 508 -14.03 27.75 5.90
C LYS A 508 -14.34 28.36 4.53
N THR A 509 -13.41 28.25 3.60
CA THR A 509 -13.57 28.68 2.21
C THR A 509 -13.13 27.57 1.28
N VAL A 510 -13.99 27.12 0.37
CA VAL A 510 -13.65 26.11 -0.65
C VAL A 510 -12.76 26.75 -1.69
N ILE A 511 -11.60 26.14 -1.98
CA ILE A 511 -10.65 26.63 -3.00
C ILE A 511 -10.59 25.72 -4.24
N ALA A 512 -10.96 24.45 -4.11
CA ALA A 512 -11.05 23.48 -5.20
C ALA A 512 -12.10 22.42 -4.87
N SER A 513 -12.80 21.92 -5.89
CA SER A 513 -13.86 20.92 -5.78
C SER A 513 -13.73 19.86 -6.87
N ASN A 514 -14.50 18.76 -6.73
CA ASN A 514 -14.55 17.67 -7.69
C ASN A 514 -13.19 17.01 -7.95
N LEU A 515 -12.38 16.87 -6.91
CA LEU A 515 -11.11 16.17 -6.98
C LEU A 515 -11.34 14.65 -6.88
N ASP A 516 -10.54 13.87 -7.59
CA ASP A 516 -10.55 12.41 -7.51
C ASP A 516 -9.72 11.96 -6.30
N ILE A 517 -10.28 12.09 -5.11
CA ILE A 517 -9.71 11.75 -3.81
C ILE A 517 -10.69 10.90 -3.02
N ASP A 518 -10.27 10.34 -1.87
CA ASP A 518 -11.08 9.49 -0.99
C ASP A 518 -11.02 8.00 -1.37
N LEU A 519 -9.82 7.40 -1.38
CA LEU A 519 -9.66 5.95 -1.52
C LEU A 519 -10.29 5.26 -0.30
N PRO A 520 -11.25 4.34 -0.50
CA PRO A 520 -11.92 3.68 0.61
C PRO A 520 -10.97 2.87 1.47
N ALA A 521 -11.06 3.03 2.80
CA ALA A 521 -10.40 2.12 3.72
C ALA A 521 -10.98 0.70 3.62
N TYR A 522 -10.14 -0.32 3.82
CA TYR A 522 -10.66 -1.68 3.92
C TYR A 522 -11.32 -1.93 5.28
N PRO A 523 -12.27 -2.90 5.38
CA PRO A 523 -12.92 -3.23 6.64
C PRO A 523 -11.93 -3.64 7.73
N GLY A 524 -11.88 -2.86 8.83
CA GLY A 524 -10.96 -3.07 9.94
C GLY A 524 -9.60 -2.38 9.82
N GLY A 525 -9.35 -1.64 8.75
CA GLY A 525 -8.17 -0.80 8.58
C GLY A 525 -8.28 0.58 9.23
N PRO A 526 -7.20 1.38 9.22
CA PRO A 526 -7.25 2.78 9.59
C PRO A 526 -8.26 3.55 8.74
N PRO A 527 -8.99 4.53 9.31
CA PRO A 527 -10.04 5.26 8.58
C PRO A 527 -9.52 6.11 7.40
N ALA A 528 -8.26 6.52 7.45
CA ALA A 528 -7.50 7.09 6.34
C ALA A 528 -6.30 6.17 6.08
N MET A 529 -6.52 5.05 5.40
CA MET A 529 -5.49 4.04 5.13
C MET A 529 -4.34 4.62 4.30
N ILE A 530 -4.68 5.34 3.25
CA ILE A 530 -3.80 6.18 2.43
C ILE A 530 -4.43 7.57 2.42
N PRO A 531 -3.92 8.52 3.20
CA PRO A 531 -4.54 9.83 3.28
C PRO A 531 -4.27 10.66 2.02
N THR A 532 -5.28 11.40 1.58
CA THR A 532 -5.07 12.48 0.63
C THR A 532 -4.21 13.57 1.28
N GLY A 533 -3.01 13.82 0.78
CA GLY A 533 -2.09 14.83 1.28
C GLY A 533 -2.36 16.22 0.72
N VAL A 534 -2.00 17.23 1.50
CA VAL A 534 -2.04 18.65 1.11
C VAL A 534 -0.72 19.32 1.49
N ALA A 535 -0.09 20.01 0.54
CA ALA A 535 1.10 20.82 0.81
C ALA A 535 0.95 22.21 0.18
N VAL A 536 1.33 23.25 0.92
CA VAL A 536 1.21 24.65 0.47
C VAL A 536 2.59 25.27 0.31
N ALA A 537 2.92 25.67 -0.90
CA ALA A 537 4.18 26.34 -1.19
C ALA A 537 4.15 27.82 -0.77
N LYS A 538 5.33 28.43 -0.65
CA LYS A 538 5.48 29.87 -0.35
C LYS A 538 4.84 30.78 -1.41
N SER A 539 4.65 30.27 -2.62
CA SER A 539 3.92 30.93 -3.71
C SER A 539 2.40 31.03 -3.48
N GLY A 540 1.88 30.28 -2.49
CA GLY A 540 0.45 30.05 -2.30
C GLY A 540 -0.12 28.93 -3.18
N THR A 541 0.70 28.29 -4.01
CA THR A 541 0.31 27.10 -4.76
C THR A 541 0.02 25.95 -3.78
N VAL A 542 -1.10 25.27 -3.95
CA VAL A 542 -1.49 24.11 -3.16
C VAL A 542 -1.34 22.86 -4.01
N TYR A 543 -0.60 21.90 -3.48
CA TYR A 543 -0.46 20.58 -4.08
C TYR A 543 -1.32 19.58 -3.32
N VAL A 544 -1.95 18.63 -4.06
CA VAL A 544 -2.84 17.63 -3.49
C VAL A 544 -2.53 16.29 -4.12
N SER A 545 -2.28 15.27 -3.30
CA SER A 545 -2.21 13.89 -3.79
C SER A 545 -3.62 13.38 -4.10
N SER A 546 -3.72 12.60 -5.16
CA SER A 546 -4.92 11.84 -5.48
C SER A 546 -4.66 10.37 -5.20
N ASP A 547 -5.03 9.92 -4.02
CA ASP A 547 -4.99 8.54 -3.56
C ASP A 547 -5.89 7.63 -4.42
N LEU A 548 -6.98 8.19 -4.98
CA LEU A 548 -7.92 7.44 -5.81
C LEU A 548 -7.43 7.21 -7.25
N ARG A 549 -6.52 8.07 -7.77
CA ARG A 549 -6.01 7.99 -9.15
C ARG A 549 -4.50 7.93 -9.28
N ASN A 550 -3.75 7.90 -8.19
CA ASN A 550 -2.28 7.94 -8.20
C ASN A 550 -1.74 9.15 -8.97
N ALA A 551 -2.28 10.31 -8.69
CA ALA A 551 -1.98 11.57 -9.39
C ALA A 551 -1.56 12.66 -8.39
N ILE A 552 -1.00 13.75 -8.90
CA ILE A 552 -0.80 14.98 -8.12
C ILE A 552 -1.50 16.13 -8.81
N TYR A 553 -2.39 16.80 -8.09
CA TYR A 553 -2.98 18.07 -8.50
C TYR A 553 -2.09 19.24 -8.08
N LYS A 554 -2.01 20.23 -8.95
CA LYS A 554 -1.45 21.57 -8.68
C LYS A 554 -2.58 22.59 -8.77
N LEU A 555 -2.83 23.26 -7.65
CA LEU A 555 -3.86 24.28 -7.51
C LEU A 555 -3.17 25.64 -7.40
N THR A 556 -3.31 26.47 -8.42
CA THR A 556 -2.69 27.80 -8.46
C THR A 556 -3.71 28.86 -8.03
N PRO A 557 -3.37 29.77 -7.09
CA PRO A 557 -4.25 30.88 -6.70
C PRO A 557 -4.69 31.70 -7.90
N PRO A 558 -5.90 32.36 -7.83
CA PRO A 558 -6.41 33.20 -8.90
C PRO A 558 -5.60 34.48 -9.15
#